data_be24cb3c27b4425f64c6bf635a6e0e65
#
_entry.id   be24cb3c27b4425f64c6bf635a6e0e65
#
_cell.length_a   1.000
_cell.length_b   1.000
_cell.length_c   1.000
_cell.angle_alpha   90.00
_cell.angle_beta   90.00
_cell.angle_gamma   90.00
#
_symmetry.space_group_name_H-M   'P 1'
#
loop_
_entity.id
_entity.type
_entity.pdbx_description
1 polymer ?
#
loop_
_entity_poly.entity_id
_entity_poly.type
_entity_poly.pdbx_seq_one_letter_code
_entity_poly.pdbx_strand_id
1 'polypeptide(L)' 'MKVFVNGEPRDLPEAASVADAVAAVTDAPSGVAAALNDEVVSRSAWAATRLTEADRLEVLTAVQGG' A
#
# COMPACT_ATOMS: atom_id res chain seq x y z
N MET A 1 6.38 8.43 10.08
CA MET A 1 7.36 8.09 9.05
C MET A 1 6.84 8.47 7.68
N LYS A 2 7.75 8.75 6.77
CA LYS A 2 7.37 9.12 5.43
C LYS A 2 7.54 7.91 4.51
N VAL A 3 6.50 7.61 3.73
CA VAL A 3 6.58 6.58 2.68
C VAL A 3 6.07 7.22 1.39
N PHE A 4 6.33 6.55 0.28
CA PHE A 4 5.87 7.02 -1.02
C PHE A 4 4.83 6.04 -1.54
N VAL A 5 3.61 6.54 -1.74
CA VAL A 5 2.52 5.71 -2.28
C VAL A 5 2.22 6.22 -3.67
N ASN A 6 2.46 5.37 -4.66
CA ASN A 6 2.30 5.73 -6.07
C ASN A 6 3.09 6.99 -6.41
N GLY A 7 4.29 7.10 -5.84
CA GLY A 7 5.18 8.22 -6.08
C GLY A 7 4.91 9.47 -5.27
N GLU A 8 3.88 9.46 -4.41
CA GLU A 8 3.54 10.62 -3.60
C GLU A 8 3.92 10.40 -2.15
N PRO A 9 4.56 11.38 -1.51
CA PRO A 9 4.94 11.22 -0.11
C PRO A 9 3.70 11.26 0.78
N ARG A 10 3.68 10.38 1.78
CA ARG A 10 2.62 10.32 2.77
C ARG A 10 3.22 10.07 4.13
N ASP A 11 2.67 10.74 5.13
CA ASP A 11 3.05 10.50 6.51
C ASP A 11 2.15 9.44 7.10
N LEU A 12 2.76 8.40 7.66
CA LEU A 12 2.03 7.31 8.28
C LEU A 12 2.61 7.05 9.67
N PRO A 13 1.81 6.48 10.57
CA PRO A 13 2.34 6.10 11.89
C PRO A 13 3.50 5.12 11.78
N GLU A 14 4.36 5.10 12.79
CA GLU A 14 5.58 4.29 12.76
C GLU A 14 5.31 2.79 12.61
N ALA A 15 4.16 2.34 13.07
CA ALA A 15 3.84 0.92 13.01
C ALA A 15 2.93 0.56 11.85
N ALA A 16 2.77 1.46 10.89
CA ALA A 16 1.83 1.23 9.79
C ALA A 16 2.25 0.04 8.94
N SER A 17 1.26 -0.71 8.50
CA SER A 17 1.44 -1.85 7.62
C SER A 17 1.03 -1.50 6.19
N VAL A 18 1.29 -2.43 5.27
CA VAL A 18 0.79 -2.28 3.90
C VAL A 18 -0.73 -2.14 3.91
N ALA A 19 -1.42 -2.92 4.76
CA ALA A 19 -2.88 -2.81 4.85
C ALA A 19 -3.31 -1.40 5.25
N ASP A 20 -2.61 -0.78 6.19
CA ASP A 20 -2.93 0.58 6.62
C ASP A 20 -2.74 1.57 5.48
N ALA A 21 -1.66 1.43 4.73
CA ALA A 21 -1.38 2.35 3.64
C ALA A 21 -2.38 2.18 2.49
N VAL A 22 -2.76 0.95 2.19
CA VAL A 22 -3.76 0.70 1.17
C VAL A 22 -5.09 1.32 1.58
N ALA A 23 -5.48 1.16 2.84
CA ALA A 23 -6.74 1.73 3.32
C ALA A 23 -6.73 3.26 3.27
N ALA A 24 -5.55 3.87 3.36
CA ALA A 24 -5.44 5.33 3.32
C ALA A 24 -5.67 5.89 1.91
N VAL A 25 -5.48 5.10 0.87
CA VAL A 25 -5.58 5.60 -0.50
C VAL A 25 -6.74 5.02 -1.28
N THR A 26 -7.35 3.96 -0.79
CA THR A 26 -8.52 3.39 -1.46
C THR A 26 -9.40 2.70 -0.42
N ASP A 27 -10.70 2.74 -0.65
CA ASP A 27 -11.65 2.00 0.17
C ASP A 27 -12.25 0.84 -0.61
N ALA A 28 -11.67 0.49 -1.75
CA ALA A 28 -12.16 -0.62 -2.54
C ALA A 28 -12.02 -1.93 -1.77
N PRO A 29 -13.10 -2.73 -1.70
CA PRO A 29 -13.04 -3.98 -0.92
C PRO A 29 -12.28 -5.10 -1.61
N SER A 30 -12.05 -4.99 -2.91
CA SER A 30 -11.38 -6.04 -3.68
C SER A 30 -10.81 -5.42 -4.94
N GLY A 31 -10.08 -6.24 -5.70
CA GLY A 31 -9.51 -5.76 -6.95
C GLY A 31 -8.32 -4.83 -6.75
N VAL A 32 -7.62 -4.98 -5.62
CA VAL A 32 -6.48 -4.12 -5.28
C VAL A 32 -5.24 -4.98 -5.21
N ALA A 33 -4.16 -4.52 -5.83
CA ALA A 33 -2.86 -5.16 -5.73
C ALA A 33 -1.88 -4.16 -5.12
N ALA A 34 -0.89 -4.67 -4.41
CA ALA A 34 0.12 -3.83 -3.79
C ALA A 34 1.50 -4.40 -4.04
N ALA A 35 2.46 -3.51 -4.30
CA ALA A 35 3.86 -3.90 -4.44
C ALA A 35 4.69 -2.98 -3.56
N LEU A 36 5.55 -3.57 -2.75
CA LEU A 36 6.42 -2.84 -1.83
C LEU A 36 7.84 -2.96 -2.34
N ASN A 37 8.44 -1.81 -2.67
CA ASN A 37 9.80 -1.76 -3.21
C ASN A 37 9.97 -2.75 -4.36
N ASP A 38 9.00 -2.73 -5.28
CA ASP A 38 8.98 -3.54 -6.51
C ASP A 38 8.68 -5.02 -6.29
N GLU A 39 8.25 -5.40 -5.08
CA GLU A 39 7.86 -6.79 -4.81
C GLU A 39 6.38 -6.85 -4.49
N VAL A 40 5.66 -7.70 -5.18
CA VAL A 40 4.24 -7.88 -4.93
C VAL A 40 4.02 -8.45 -3.53
N VAL A 41 3.10 -7.84 -2.79
CA VAL A 41 2.71 -8.31 -1.47
C VAL A 41 1.31 -8.88 -1.59
N SER A 42 1.17 -10.19 -1.32
CA SER A 42 -0.15 -10.81 -1.39
C SER A 42 -1.07 -10.21 -0.33
N ARG A 43 -2.36 -10.17 -0.64
CA ARG A 43 -3.32 -9.54 0.24
C ARG A 43 -3.29 -10.13 1.64
N SER A 44 -3.11 -11.45 1.74
CA SER A 44 -3.06 -12.10 3.04
C SER A 44 -1.86 -11.67 3.90
N ALA A 45 -0.86 -11.08 3.28
CA ALA A 45 0.34 -10.62 4.00
C ALA A 45 0.32 -9.13 4.31
N TRP A 46 -0.67 -8.37 3.81
CA TRP A 46 -0.66 -6.92 3.96
C TRP A 46 -0.61 -6.47 5.42
N ALA A 47 -1.41 -7.09 6.26
CA ALA A 47 -1.49 -6.67 7.66
C ALA A 47 -0.23 -7.00 8.45
N ALA A 48 0.53 -7.99 7.98
CA ALA A 48 1.75 -8.41 8.66
C ALA A 48 3.00 -7.76 8.08
N THR A 49 2.88 -7.02 6.97
CA THR A 49 4.02 -6.40 6.32
C THR A 49 4.14 -4.96 6.77
N ARG A 50 5.11 -4.69 7.63
CA ARG A 50 5.32 -3.36 8.18
C ARG A 50 6.10 -2.49 7.21
N LEU A 51 5.73 -1.23 7.14
CA LEU A 51 6.43 -0.25 6.33
C LEU A 51 7.56 0.37 7.14
N THR A 52 8.59 0.84 6.44
CA THR A 52 9.69 1.54 7.06
C THR A 52 9.90 2.86 6.32
N GLU A 53 10.73 3.71 6.92
CA GLU A 53 10.99 5.04 6.38
C GLU A 53 11.44 4.97 4.91
N ALA A 54 10.85 5.79 4.08
CA ALA A 54 11.19 5.93 2.67
C ALA A 54 10.80 4.73 1.80
N ASP A 55 10.03 3.78 2.33
CA ASP A 55 9.53 2.67 1.51
C ASP A 55 8.68 3.20 0.37
N ARG A 56 8.71 2.47 -0.74
CA ARG A 56 7.90 2.79 -1.92
C ARG A 56 6.84 1.73 -2.08
N LEU A 57 5.60 2.17 -1.98
CA LEU A 57 4.45 1.28 -2.12
C LEU A 57 3.67 1.69 -3.36
N GLU A 58 3.36 0.71 -4.19
CA GLU A 58 2.48 0.93 -5.32
C GLU A 58 1.17 0.21 -5.10
N VAL A 59 0.09 0.93 -5.25
CA VAL A 59 -1.25 0.40 -5.06
C VAL A 59 -2.00 0.54 -6.36
N LEU A 60 -2.44 -0.60 -6.90
CA LEU A 60 -3.18 -0.63 -8.15
C LEU A 60 -4.56 -1.15 -7.88
N THR A 61 -5.55 -0.41 -8.36
CA THR A 61 -6.93 -0.85 -8.27
C THR A 61 -7.38 -1.33 -9.63
N ALA A 62 -8.19 -2.38 -9.65
CA ALA A 62 -8.71 -2.88 -10.91
C ALA A 62 -9.61 -1.82 -11.53
N VAL A 63 -9.43 -1.58 -12.81
CA VAL A 63 -10.29 -0.66 -13.54
C VAL A 63 -11.58 -1.38 -13.84
N GLN A 64 -12.68 -0.81 -13.38
CA GLN A 64 -13.98 -1.41 -13.55
C GLN A 64 -14.76 -0.82 -14.71
N GLY A 65 -14.07 -0.16 -15.60
CA GLY A 65 -14.74 0.45 -16.73
C GLY A 65 -15.22 -0.49 -17.79
N GLY A 66 -14.78 -1.70 -17.63
CA GLY A 66 -15.22 -2.70 -18.60
C GLY A 66 -16.57 -3.15 -18.26
#